data_a268a8f881b921964e6d986a679fce93
#
_entry.id   a268a8f881b921964e6d986a679fce93
#
_cell.length_a   1.000
_cell.length_b   1.000
_cell.length_c   1.000
_cell.angle_alpha   90.00
_cell.angle_beta   90.00
_cell.angle_gamma   90.00
#
_symmetry.space_group_name_H-M   'P 1'
#
loop_
_entity.id
_entity.type
_entity.pdbx_description
1 polymer ?
#
loop_
_entity_poly.entity_id
_entity_poly.type
_entity_poly.pdbx_seq_one_letter_code
_entity_poly.pdbx_strand_id
1 'polypeptide(L)'
;RAYSMASHPENKKYIELVIRWVRRPLPGRVTTALFNSGEGDVVSWIPPTGVALKINDKLPDGSKDERRIVCIGGGTGIAPFMSIARHLHAIGDKRQIIVLHGSSYVDELSYKDELTALDQESLDRGSDKWNFKYRAAISRPQEWFNRSWTGQTGRVEQFLKPVNGGKSPLEELVGEKITPQNTIFYVCGWQGTVDGVLNFVRPLGFLLEKEKDKDGNFSVKFESYG
;
A
#
# COMPACT_ATOMS: atom_id res chain seq x y z
N ARG A 1 21.14 -1.42 3.21
CA ARG A 1 19.82 -1.92 2.86
C ARG A 1 18.84 -0.76 2.77
N ALA A 2 17.96 -0.76 1.78
CA ALA A 2 16.88 0.23 1.66
C ALA A 2 15.68 -0.19 2.49
N TYR A 3 15.01 0.79 3.09
CA TYR A 3 13.72 0.66 3.78
C TYR A 3 12.83 1.82 3.39
N SER A 4 11.56 1.53 3.09
CA SER A 4 10.57 2.57 2.84
C SER A 4 10.17 3.26 4.15
N MET A 5 10.03 4.59 4.12
CA MET A 5 9.61 5.37 5.26
C MET A 5 8.08 5.30 5.44
N ALA A 6 7.64 5.15 6.68
CA ALA A 6 6.23 5.23 7.06
C ALA A 6 5.84 6.62 7.59
N SER A 7 6.83 7.40 8.06
CA SER A 7 6.63 8.81 8.40
C SER A 7 6.37 9.64 7.14
N HIS A 8 5.47 10.62 7.23
CA HIS A 8 5.07 11.47 6.11
C HIS A 8 5.95 12.73 6.02
N PRO A 9 5.99 13.43 4.86
CA PRO A 9 6.90 14.56 4.63
C PRO A 9 6.75 15.73 5.61
N GLU A 10 5.57 15.90 6.21
CA GLU A 10 5.28 16.96 7.19
C GLU A 10 5.93 16.67 8.55
N ASN A 11 6.21 15.40 8.87
CA ASN A 11 6.94 15.02 10.07
C ASN A 11 8.44 15.29 9.91
N LYS A 12 8.95 16.30 10.62
CA LYS A 12 10.37 16.67 10.61
C LYS A 12 11.14 16.20 11.85
N LYS A 13 10.49 15.45 12.74
CA LYS A 13 11.07 15.07 14.04
C LYS A 13 11.77 13.72 14.02
N TYR A 14 11.23 12.76 13.27
CA TYR A 14 11.75 11.40 13.23
C TYR A 14 11.44 10.71 11.91
N ILE A 15 12.18 9.66 11.61
CA ILE A 15 11.92 8.72 10.53
C ILE A 15 11.33 7.45 11.14
N GLU A 16 10.21 6.99 10.59
CA GLU A 16 9.52 5.78 11.02
C GLU A 16 9.66 4.70 9.95
N LEU A 17 10.04 3.49 10.36
CA LEU A 17 10.29 2.37 9.48
C LEU A 17 9.47 1.15 9.94
N VAL A 18 8.99 0.36 8.98
CA VAL A 18 8.41 -0.97 9.25
C VAL A 18 9.44 -2.01 8.87
N ILE A 19 9.92 -2.75 9.86
CA ILE A 19 10.98 -3.74 9.67
C ILE A 19 10.53 -5.09 10.21
N ARG A 20 10.59 -6.12 9.37
CA ARG A 20 10.37 -7.50 9.78
C ARG A 20 11.71 -8.18 10.05
N TRP A 21 11.86 -8.74 11.24
CA TRP A 21 13.02 -9.54 11.57
C TRP A 21 12.83 -10.98 11.10
N VAL A 22 13.45 -11.33 9.97
CA VAL A 22 13.48 -12.68 9.45
C VAL A 22 14.71 -13.41 10.05
N ARG A 23 14.45 -14.43 10.86
CA ARG A 23 15.48 -15.18 11.59
C ARG A 23 15.96 -16.44 10.87
N ARG A 24 15.20 -16.98 9.91
CA ARG A 24 15.51 -18.24 9.23
C ARG A 24 15.53 -18.05 7.71
N PRO A 25 16.36 -18.76 6.94
CA PRO A 25 17.39 -19.74 7.41
C PRO A 25 18.55 -19.07 8.15
N LEU A 26 18.93 -17.83 7.80
CA LEU A 26 19.94 -17.02 8.50
C LEU A 26 19.42 -15.60 8.72
N PRO A 27 19.64 -15.00 9.89
CA PRO A 27 19.21 -13.64 10.16
C PRO A 27 19.98 -12.64 9.31
N GLY A 28 19.29 -11.63 8.78
CA GLY A 28 19.90 -10.53 8.05
C GLY A 28 20.76 -9.64 8.98
N ARG A 29 21.99 -9.31 8.58
CA ARG A 29 22.92 -8.54 9.41
C ARG A 29 22.35 -7.17 9.82
N VAL A 30 21.82 -6.40 8.88
CA VAL A 30 21.30 -5.04 9.14
C VAL A 30 20.04 -5.09 10.01
N THR A 31 19.09 -5.96 9.69
CA THR A 31 17.87 -6.10 10.50
C THR A 31 18.18 -6.56 11.92
N THR A 32 19.12 -7.52 12.08
CA THR A 32 19.55 -7.99 13.40
C THR A 32 20.22 -6.87 14.20
N ALA A 33 21.07 -6.06 13.58
CA ALA A 33 21.69 -4.91 14.24
C ALA A 33 20.61 -3.92 14.71
N LEU A 34 19.65 -3.58 13.85
CA LEU A 34 18.55 -2.67 14.20
C LEU A 34 17.68 -3.20 15.35
N PHE A 35 17.38 -4.51 15.37
CA PHE A 35 16.60 -5.11 16.47
C PHE A 35 17.38 -5.26 17.77
N ASN A 36 18.71 -5.19 17.73
CA ASN A 36 19.58 -5.15 18.91
C ASN A 36 19.93 -3.73 19.37
N SER A 37 19.56 -2.70 18.60
CA SER A 37 19.76 -1.30 18.97
C SER A 37 18.65 -0.83 19.89
N GLY A 38 18.99 0.08 20.77
CA GLY A 38 18.09 0.72 21.73
C GLY A 38 18.07 2.24 21.63
N GLU A 39 17.32 2.86 22.50
CA GLU A 39 17.27 4.31 22.60
C GLU A 39 18.67 4.88 22.94
N GLY A 40 19.08 5.91 22.19
CA GLY A 40 20.41 6.52 22.30
C GLY A 40 21.47 5.94 21.37
N ASP A 41 21.23 4.82 20.72
CA ASP A 41 22.15 4.28 19.71
C ASP A 41 22.19 5.14 18.45
N VAL A 42 23.38 5.27 17.86
CA VAL A 42 23.58 6.05 16.64
C VAL A 42 23.52 5.14 15.41
N VAL A 43 22.66 5.50 14.46
CA VAL A 43 22.54 4.82 13.18
C VAL A 43 22.98 5.74 12.05
N SER A 44 23.92 5.30 11.24
CA SER A 44 24.29 6.01 10.00
C SER A 44 23.39 5.60 8.85
N TRP A 45 22.94 6.56 8.07
CA TRP A 45 22.07 6.33 6.92
C TRP A 45 22.46 7.18 5.71
N ILE A 46 22.14 6.68 4.52
CA ILE A 46 22.33 7.39 3.26
C ILE A 46 21.01 8.13 2.95
N PRO A 47 21.06 9.37 2.46
CA PRO A 47 19.85 10.09 2.09
C PRO A 47 18.92 9.27 1.18
N PRO A 48 17.59 9.39 1.33
CA PRO A 48 16.63 8.65 0.52
C PRO A 48 16.81 8.94 -0.97
N THR A 49 16.77 7.89 -1.79
CA THR A 49 16.93 7.98 -3.25
C THR A 49 15.72 7.43 -4.01
N GLY A 50 14.78 6.79 -3.30
CA GLY A 50 13.60 6.17 -3.89
C GLY A 50 12.55 7.19 -4.33
N VAL A 51 12.07 7.06 -5.58
CA VAL A 51 10.99 7.89 -6.15
C VAL A 51 9.88 7.05 -6.78
N ALA A 52 10.00 5.71 -6.71
CA ALA A 52 9.12 4.79 -7.43
C ALA A 52 7.64 4.95 -7.06
N LEU A 53 7.33 5.26 -5.81
CA LEU A 53 5.96 5.40 -5.31
C LEU A 53 5.52 6.86 -5.09
N LYS A 54 6.25 7.83 -5.68
CA LYS A 54 5.79 9.22 -5.66
C LYS A 54 4.38 9.31 -6.25
N ILE A 55 3.46 9.96 -5.52
CA ILE A 55 2.09 10.18 -5.98
C ILE A 55 2.08 11.00 -7.27
N ASN A 56 1.23 10.59 -8.19
CA ASN A 56 1.01 11.28 -9.45
C ASN A 56 -0.08 12.35 -9.24
N ASP A 57 0.28 13.61 -9.44
CA ASP A 57 -0.61 14.74 -9.25
C ASP A 57 -1.10 15.32 -10.57
N LYS A 58 -0.45 14.97 -11.68
CA LYS A 58 -0.77 15.46 -13.02
C LYS A 58 -0.76 14.35 -14.05
N LEU A 59 -1.68 14.43 -14.98
CA LEU A 59 -1.69 13.63 -16.20
C LEU A 59 -0.65 14.18 -17.21
N PRO A 60 -0.31 13.43 -18.28
CA PRO A 60 0.68 13.86 -19.28
C PRO A 60 0.31 15.18 -19.99
N ASP A 61 -0.98 15.49 -20.12
CA ASP A 61 -1.49 16.73 -20.68
C ASP A 61 -1.39 17.94 -19.73
N GLY A 62 -0.86 17.72 -18.51
CA GLY A 62 -0.72 18.75 -17.48
C GLY A 62 -1.94 18.95 -16.60
N SER A 63 -3.08 18.34 -16.91
CA SER A 63 -4.28 18.39 -16.07
C SER A 63 -4.05 17.67 -14.73
N LYS A 64 -4.85 17.99 -13.72
CA LYS A 64 -4.78 17.35 -12.42
C LYS A 64 -5.21 15.88 -12.54
N ASP A 65 -4.45 14.98 -11.89
CA ASP A 65 -4.82 13.58 -11.81
C ASP A 65 -5.86 13.37 -10.70
N GLU A 66 -7.11 13.24 -11.09
CA GLU A 66 -8.25 13.04 -10.18
C GLU A 66 -8.59 11.55 -10.00
N ARG A 67 -7.77 10.64 -10.55
CA ARG A 67 -8.02 9.21 -10.41
C ARG A 67 -7.96 8.77 -8.95
N ARG A 68 -8.77 7.78 -8.63
CA ARG A 68 -8.71 7.04 -7.36
C ARG A 68 -7.32 6.46 -7.16
N ILE A 69 -6.79 6.59 -5.95
CA ILE A 69 -5.50 6.05 -5.53
C ILE A 69 -5.74 4.72 -4.82
N VAL A 70 -5.24 3.63 -5.40
CA VAL A 70 -5.29 2.30 -4.77
C VAL A 70 -3.89 1.86 -4.40
N CYS A 71 -3.62 1.80 -3.10
CA CYS A 71 -2.35 1.37 -2.52
C CYS A 71 -2.46 -0.10 -2.10
N ILE A 72 -1.60 -0.98 -2.60
CA ILE A 72 -1.59 -2.40 -2.27
C ILE A 72 -0.27 -2.76 -1.60
N GLY A 73 -0.31 -3.00 -0.28
CA GLY A 73 0.85 -3.34 0.54
C GLY A 73 0.90 -4.81 0.93
N GLY A 74 2.02 -5.49 0.65
CA GLY A 74 2.30 -6.83 1.15
C GLY A 74 3.27 -6.82 2.33
N GLY A 75 2.85 -7.25 3.52
CA GLY A 75 3.67 -7.23 4.72
C GLY A 75 4.20 -5.84 5.05
N THR A 76 5.53 -5.69 5.16
CA THR A 76 6.18 -4.39 5.41
C THR A 76 6.02 -3.36 4.28
N GLY A 77 5.50 -3.78 3.11
CA GLY A 77 5.14 -2.89 2.00
C GLY A 77 4.00 -1.91 2.31
N ILE A 78 3.42 -2.00 3.49
CA ILE A 78 2.49 -0.99 4.00
C ILE A 78 3.18 0.34 4.33
N ALA A 79 4.48 0.34 4.63
CA ALA A 79 5.20 1.52 5.10
C ALA A 79 5.04 2.76 4.19
N PRO A 80 5.33 2.71 2.87
CA PRO A 80 5.15 3.88 2.01
C PRO A 80 3.68 4.32 1.92
N PHE A 81 2.73 3.40 2.05
CA PHE A 81 1.31 3.72 1.98
C PHE A 81 0.77 4.35 3.26
N MET A 82 1.38 4.04 4.41
CA MET A 82 1.12 4.79 5.64
C MET A 82 1.60 6.24 5.52
N SER A 83 2.82 6.44 4.97
CA SER A 83 3.34 7.78 4.67
C SER A 83 2.42 8.55 3.72
N ILE A 84 1.98 7.92 2.64
CA ILE A 84 1.07 8.51 1.65
C ILE A 84 -0.28 8.85 2.28
N ALA A 85 -0.90 7.95 3.05
CA ALA A 85 -2.18 8.20 3.70
C ALA A 85 -2.11 9.40 4.65
N ARG A 86 -1.09 9.47 5.51
CA ARG A 86 -0.85 10.59 6.41
C ARG A 86 -0.62 11.91 5.67
N HIS A 87 0.17 11.88 4.59
CA HIS A 87 0.43 13.05 3.75
C HIS A 87 -0.85 13.57 3.10
N LEU A 88 -1.59 12.71 2.39
CA LEU A 88 -2.81 13.10 1.68
C LEU A 88 -3.90 13.58 2.65
N HIS A 89 -3.97 12.99 3.84
CA HIS A 89 -4.84 13.47 4.92
C HIS A 89 -4.43 14.88 5.38
N ALA A 90 -3.14 15.11 5.63
CA ALA A 90 -2.63 16.39 6.11
C ALA A 90 -2.85 17.54 5.12
N ILE A 91 -2.73 17.28 3.82
CA ILE A 91 -2.96 18.30 2.78
C ILE A 91 -4.44 18.41 2.34
N GLY A 92 -5.31 17.57 2.89
CA GLY A 92 -6.74 17.56 2.56
C GLY A 92 -7.03 17.13 1.12
N ASP A 93 -6.32 16.13 0.59
CA ASP A 93 -6.58 15.59 -0.75
C ASP A 93 -8.00 15.03 -0.84
N LYS A 94 -8.69 15.31 -1.95
CA LYS A 94 -10.10 14.95 -2.15
C LYS A 94 -10.30 13.66 -2.97
N ARG A 95 -9.23 13.12 -3.54
CA ARG A 95 -9.30 11.85 -4.28
C ARG A 95 -9.72 10.72 -3.35
N GLN A 96 -10.39 9.73 -3.89
CA GLN A 96 -10.64 8.51 -3.15
C GLN A 96 -9.33 7.73 -2.97
N ILE A 97 -8.98 7.41 -1.73
CA ILE A 97 -7.78 6.69 -1.36
C ILE A 97 -8.19 5.35 -0.77
N ILE A 98 -7.65 4.27 -1.30
CA ILE A 98 -7.92 2.91 -0.83
C ILE A 98 -6.59 2.25 -0.48
N VAL A 99 -6.47 1.75 0.73
CA VAL A 99 -5.32 0.97 1.16
C VAL A 99 -5.76 -0.49 1.36
N LEU A 100 -5.17 -1.38 0.57
CA LEU A 100 -5.33 -2.83 0.68
C LEU A 100 -4.04 -3.40 1.28
N HIS A 101 -4.15 -4.05 2.45
CA HIS A 101 -3.01 -4.57 3.19
C HIS A 101 -3.10 -6.08 3.34
N GLY A 102 -2.06 -6.80 2.90
CA GLY A 102 -1.96 -8.24 3.06
C GLY A 102 -0.82 -8.63 3.98
N SER A 103 -1.05 -9.57 4.91
CA SER A 103 -0.01 -10.18 5.71
C SER A 103 -0.24 -11.68 5.91
N SER A 104 0.70 -12.37 6.54
CA SER A 104 0.51 -13.77 6.92
C SER A 104 -0.30 -13.90 8.21
N TYR A 105 -0.09 -12.98 9.15
CA TYR A 105 -0.66 -13.01 10.50
C TYR A 105 -1.28 -11.66 10.85
N VAL A 106 -2.27 -11.70 11.76
CA VAL A 106 -2.99 -10.51 12.22
C VAL A 106 -2.06 -9.52 12.92
N ASP A 107 -1.13 -10.01 13.73
CA ASP A 107 -0.13 -9.21 14.45
C ASP A 107 0.95 -8.58 13.56
N GLU A 108 1.06 -9.06 12.31
CA GLU A 108 1.93 -8.46 11.28
C GLU A 108 1.24 -7.34 10.47
N LEU A 109 -0.04 -7.06 10.71
CA LEU A 109 -0.78 -5.96 10.07
C LEU A 109 -0.40 -4.62 10.72
N SER A 110 0.82 -4.17 10.45
CA SER A 110 1.33 -2.88 10.95
C SER A 110 0.39 -1.74 10.60
N TYR A 111 0.17 -0.80 11.53
CA TYR A 111 -0.73 0.36 11.39
C TYR A 111 -2.22 0.02 11.17
N LYS A 112 -2.64 -1.23 11.38
CA LYS A 112 -4.04 -1.62 11.18
C LYS A 112 -5.01 -0.68 11.91
N ASP A 113 -4.72 -0.37 13.16
CA ASP A 113 -5.63 0.44 13.98
C ASP A 113 -5.66 1.91 13.51
N GLU A 114 -4.53 2.49 13.13
CA GLU A 114 -4.47 3.85 12.57
C GLU A 114 -5.16 3.94 11.21
N LEU A 115 -4.93 2.97 10.31
CA LEU A 115 -5.60 2.92 9.01
C LEU A 115 -7.12 2.69 9.14
N THR A 116 -7.54 1.91 10.14
CA THR A 116 -8.95 1.72 10.47
C THR A 116 -9.57 3.01 11.01
N ALA A 117 -8.84 3.76 11.84
CA ALA A 117 -9.29 5.06 12.33
C ALA A 117 -9.47 6.09 11.19
N LEU A 118 -8.55 6.11 10.21
CA LEU A 118 -8.69 6.96 9.01
C LEU A 118 -9.91 6.58 8.15
N ASP A 119 -10.22 5.28 8.02
CA ASP A 119 -11.44 4.80 7.32
C ASP A 119 -12.70 5.23 8.09
N GLN A 120 -12.71 5.10 9.41
CA GLN A 120 -13.81 5.55 10.25
C GLN A 120 -13.99 7.08 10.18
N GLU A 121 -12.91 7.86 10.24
CA GLU A 121 -12.96 9.31 10.07
C GLU A 121 -13.57 9.71 8.71
N SER A 122 -13.28 8.94 7.64
CA SER A 122 -13.90 9.16 6.33
C SER A 122 -15.41 8.97 6.35
N LEU A 123 -15.91 8.00 7.11
CA LEU A 123 -17.34 7.77 7.29
C LEU A 123 -17.99 8.91 8.10
N ASP A 124 -17.35 9.35 9.16
CA ASP A 124 -17.88 10.35 10.09
C ASP A 124 -17.88 11.76 9.47
N ARG A 125 -16.85 12.13 8.71
CA ARG A 125 -16.69 13.47 8.10
C ARG A 125 -17.39 13.62 6.75
N GLY A 126 -17.66 12.53 6.07
CA GLY A 126 -18.18 12.51 4.70
C GLY A 126 -17.07 12.52 3.64
N SER A 127 -17.31 11.83 2.54
CA SER A 127 -16.35 11.61 1.45
C SER A 127 -15.96 12.90 0.69
N ASP A 128 -16.70 13.97 0.83
CA ASP A 128 -16.40 15.31 0.29
C ASP A 128 -15.25 16.00 1.07
N LYS A 129 -15.02 15.60 2.32
CA LYS A 129 -13.96 16.14 3.18
C LYS A 129 -12.75 15.22 3.25
N TRP A 130 -12.99 13.93 3.42
CA TRP A 130 -11.98 12.89 3.46
C TRP A 130 -12.56 11.60 2.89
N ASN A 131 -11.95 11.04 1.83
CA ASN A 131 -12.45 9.85 1.15
C ASN A 131 -11.41 8.73 1.22
N PHE A 132 -11.43 7.98 2.30
CA PHE A 132 -10.46 6.94 2.59
C PHE A 132 -11.12 5.60 2.89
N LYS A 133 -10.52 4.51 2.42
CA LYS A 133 -10.94 3.13 2.72
C LYS A 133 -9.74 2.27 3.05
N TYR A 134 -9.87 1.45 4.08
CA TYR A 134 -8.86 0.45 4.45
C TYR A 134 -9.46 -0.94 4.47
N ARG A 135 -8.79 -1.90 3.83
CA ARG A 135 -9.14 -3.32 3.93
C ARG A 135 -7.89 -4.16 4.08
N ALA A 136 -7.94 -5.17 4.94
CA ALA A 136 -6.84 -6.08 5.19
C ALA A 136 -7.22 -7.53 4.88
N ALA A 137 -6.22 -8.33 4.51
CA ALA A 137 -6.35 -9.76 4.31
C ALA A 137 -5.19 -10.51 4.99
N ILE A 138 -5.46 -11.70 5.49
CA ILE A 138 -4.43 -12.60 6.01
C ILE A 138 -4.34 -13.86 5.15
N SER A 139 -3.13 -14.30 4.84
CA SER A 139 -2.91 -15.44 3.93
C SER A 139 -2.85 -16.80 4.63
N ARG A 140 -2.83 -16.84 5.96
CA ARG A 140 -2.77 -18.08 6.76
C ARG A 140 -3.92 -18.18 7.78
N PRO A 141 -5.19 -18.18 7.33
CA PRO A 141 -6.33 -18.14 8.25
C PRO A 141 -6.45 -19.36 9.17
N GLN A 142 -5.82 -20.50 8.77
CA GLN A 142 -5.87 -21.75 9.55
C GLN A 142 -4.88 -21.78 10.71
N GLU A 143 -3.90 -20.88 10.74
CA GLU A 143 -2.94 -20.79 11.83
C GLU A 143 -3.64 -20.31 13.12
N TRP A 144 -3.32 -20.93 14.24
CA TRP A 144 -4.00 -20.64 15.51
C TRP A 144 -3.88 -19.15 15.94
N PHE A 145 -2.81 -18.48 15.59
CA PHE A 145 -2.61 -17.05 15.83
C PHE A 145 -3.66 -16.16 15.13
N ASN A 146 -4.24 -16.66 14.03
CA ASN A 146 -5.19 -15.94 13.20
C ASN A 146 -6.66 -16.28 13.49
N ARG A 147 -6.94 -17.16 14.48
CA ARG A 147 -8.30 -17.64 14.76
C ARG A 147 -9.32 -16.55 15.13
N SER A 148 -8.84 -15.39 15.58
CA SER A 148 -9.70 -14.23 15.88
C SER A 148 -9.99 -13.36 14.66
N TRP A 149 -9.38 -13.67 13.50
CA TRP A 149 -9.57 -12.90 12.29
C TRP A 149 -10.92 -13.22 11.64
N THR A 150 -11.71 -12.17 11.39
CA THR A 150 -13.02 -12.25 10.73
C THR A 150 -13.06 -11.51 9.39
N GLY A 151 -11.94 -10.89 8.99
CA GLY A 151 -11.83 -10.16 7.73
C GLY A 151 -11.51 -11.05 6.52
N GLN A 152 -11.11 -10.43 5.43
CA GLN A 152 -10.75 -11.12 4.19
C GLN A 152 -9.60 -12.11 4.42
N THR A 153 -9.70 -13.28 3.80
CA THR A 153 -8.65 -14.31 3.82
C THR A 153 -8.02 -14.48 2.44
N GLY A 154 -6.77 -14.97 2.42
CA GLY A 154 -5.98 -15.11 1.21
C GLY A 154 -4.95 -14.01 1.05
N ARG A 155 -4.32 -13.97 -0.11
CA ARG A 155 -3.33 -12.94 -0.45
C ARG A 155 -4.04 -11.64 -0.83
N VAL A 156 -3.35 -10.50 -0.69
CA VAL A 156 -3.95 -9.17 -0.91
C VAL A 156 -4.48 -8.97 -2.34
N GLU A 157 -3.88 -9.60 -3.34
CA GLU A 157 -4.37 -9.53 -4.71
C GLU A 157 -5.76 -10.18 -4.91
N GLN A 158 -6.26 -10.95 -3.95
CA GLN A 158 -7.63 -11.48 -3.99
C GLN A 158 -8.70 -10.37 -3.94
N PHE A 159 -8.37 -9.19 -3.44
CA PHE A 159 -9.28 -8.03 -3.54
C PHE A 159 -9.57 -7.63 -4.99
N LEU A 160 -8.73 -8.01 -5.95
CA LEU A 160 -8.88 -7.72 -7.37
C LEU A 160 -9.59 -8.85 -8.13
N LYS A 161 -9.77 -10.02 -7.51
CA LYS A 161 -10.33 -11.20 -8.17
C LYS A 161 -11.86 -11.11 -8.20
N PRO A 162 -12.49 -11.17 -9.38
CA PRO A 162 -13.94 -11.26 -9.50
C PRO A 162 -14.50 -12.46 -8.73
N VAL A 163 -15.61 -12.27 -8.04
CA VAL A 163 -16.29 -13.31 -7.27
C VAL A 163 -17.51 -13.80 -8.07
N ASN A 164 -17.59 -15.09 -8.33
CA ASN A 164 -18.71 -15.73 -9.05
C ASN A 164 -19.05 -15.07 -10.40
N GLY A 165 -18.02 -14.57 -11.12
CA GLY A 165 -18.22 -13.89 -12.40
C GLY A 165 -18.78 -12.46 -12.30
N GLY A 166 -18.93 -11.94 -11.08
CA GLY A 166 -19.39 -10.58 -10.78
C GLY A 166 -18.24 -9.59 -10.58
N LYS A 167 -18.45 -8.63 -9.68
CA LYS A 167 -17.44 -7.65 -9.29
C LYS A 167 -16.36 -8.26 -8.40
N SER A 168 -15.17 -7.68 -8.44
CA SER A 168 -14.13 -7.96 -7.45
C SER A 168 -14.47 -7.26 -6.11
N PRO A 169 -13.90 -7.72 -4.98
CA PRO A 169 -14.08 -7.03 -3.69
C PRO A 169 -13.69 -5.55 -3.72
N LEU A 170 -12.70 -5.17 -4.54
CA LEU A 170 -12.35 -3.77 -4.73
C LEU A 170 -13.46 -3.02 -5.48
N GLU A 171 -14.03 -3.58 -6.56
CA GLU A 171 -15.13 -2.97 -7.30
C GLU A 171 -16.43 -2.87 -6.49
N GLU A 172 -16.69 -3.83 -5.61
CA GLU A 172 -17.77 -3.73 -4.62
C GLU A 172 -17.53 -2.58 -3.64
N LEU A 173 -16.29 -2.45 -3.14
CA LEU A 173 -15.92 -1.39 -2.19
C LEU A 173 -16.06 0.01 -2.78
N VAL A 174 -15.80 0.18 -4.08
CA VAL A 174 -15.88 1.48 -4.78
C VAL A 174 -17.22 1.71 -5.48
N GLY A 175 -18.03 0.67 -5.62
CA GLY A 175 -19.37 0.74 -6.24
C GLY A 175 -19.37 0.74 -7.78
N GLU A 176 -18.20 0.75 -8.42
CA GLU A 176 -18.06 0.81 -9.88
C GLU A 176 -16.92 -0.07 -10.41
N LYS A 177 -16.87 -0.25 -11.72
CA LYS A 177 -15.78 -0.95 -12.39
C LYS A 177 -14.50 -0.10 -12.39
N ILE A 178 -13.38 -0.75 -12.07
CA ILE A 178 -12.05 -0.10 -12.13
C ILE A 178 -11.54 -0.07 -13.57
N THR A 179 -10.98 1.06 -13.96
CA THR A 179 -10.36 1.28 -15.28
C THR A 179 -9.10 2.13 -15.13
N PRO A 180 -8.17 2.12 -16.11
CA PRO A 180 -7.00 3.02 -16.10
C PRO A 180 -7.35 4.51 -16.05
N GLN A 181 -8.56 4.89 -16.48
CA GLN A 181 -9.04 6.27 -16.53
C GLN A 181 -9.55 6.75 -15.16
N ASN A 182 -10.06 5.86 -14.31
CA ASN A 182 -10.59 6.24 -13.00
C ASN A 182 -9.74 5.76 -11.81
N THR A 183 -8.67 4.96 -12.06
CA THR A 183 -7.89 4.35 -10.98
C THR A 183 -6.41 4.31 -11.33
N ILE A 184 -5.56 4.63 -10.34
CA ILE A 184 -4.11 4.41 -10.38
C ILE A 184 -3.69 3.50 -9.22
N PHE A 185 -2.87 2.49 -9.50
CA PHE A 185 -2.35 1.55 -8.50
C PHE A 185 -0.93 1.90 -8.07
N TYR A 186 -0.70 1.81 -6.77
CA TYR A 186 0.61 1.83 -6.14
C TYR A 186 0.80 0.50 -5.40
N VAL A 187 1.82 -0.26 -5.75
CA VAL A 187 2.03 -1.61 -5.22
C VAL A 187 3.39 -1.70 -4.54
N CYS A 188 3.45 -2.21 -3.32
CA CYS A 188 4.69 -2.40 -2.60
C CYS A 188 4.69 -3.75 -1.85
N GLY A 189 5.76 -4.52 -2.01
CA GLY A 189 5.90 -5.81 -1.35
C GLY A 189 6.91 -6.74 -2.05
N TRP A 190 6.84 -8.01 -1.73
CA TRP A 190 7.60 -9.03 -2.43
C TRP A 190 7.21 -9.12 -3.90
N GLN A 191 8.14 -9.57 -4.75
CA GLN A 191 7.89 -9.72 -6.19
C GLN A 191 6.60 -10.50 -6.48
N GLY A 192 6.33 -11.58 -5.74
CA GLY A 192 5.09 -12.34 -5.88
C GLY A 192 3.79 -11.57 -5.57
N THR A 193 3.85 -10.51 -4.74
CA THR A 193 2.71 -9.61 -4.53
C THR A 193 2.52 -8.70 -5.75
N VAL A 194 3.62 -8.14 -6.26
CA VAL A 194 3.59 -7.29 -7.46
C VAL A 194 3.07 -8.09 -8.66
N ASP A 195 3.62 -9.27 -8.90
CA ASP A 195 3.21 -10.15 -10.01
C ASP A 195 1.73 -10.56 -9.88
N GLY A 196 1.30 -10.90 -8.66
CA GLY A 196 -0.09 -11.23 -8.37
C GLY A 196 -1.05 -10.10 -8.73
N VAL A 197 -0.72 -8.85 -8.36
CA VAL A 197 -1.52 -7.68 -8.74
C VAL A 197 -1.51 -7.47 -10.26
N LEU A 198 -0.34 -7.50 -10.89
CA LEU A 198 -0.19 -7.28 -12.33
C LEU A 198 -0.96 -8.29 -13.17
N ASN A 199 -1.05 -9.55 -12.74
CA ASN A 199 -1.83 -10.59 -13.41
C ASN A 199 -3.33 -10.26 -13.49
N PHE A 200 -3.86 -9.48 -12.53
CA PHE A 200 -5.26 -9.03 -12.56
C PHE A 200 -5.45 -7.73 -13.33
N VAL A 201 -4.55 -6.76 -13.17
CA VAL A 201 -4.79 -5.41 -13.71
C VAL A 201 -4.35 -5.25 -15.17
N ARG A 202 -3.31 -5.95 -15.62
CA ARG A 202 -2.86 -5.87 -17.03
C ARG A 202 -3.91 -6.28 -18.05
N PRO A 203 -4.67 -7.37 -17.85
CA PRO A 203 -5.77 -7.72 -18.79
C PRO A 203 -6.86 -6.65 -18.87
N LEU A 204 -6.95 -5.76 -17.88
CA LEU A 204 -7.88 -4.63 -17.86
C LEU A 204 -7.31 -3.35 -18.51
N GLY A 205 -6.11 -3.44 -19.10
CA GLY A 205 -5.47 -2.33 -19.80
C GLY A 205 -4.63 -1.40 -18.91
N PHE A 206 -4.36 -1.77 -17.65
CA PHE A 206 -3.48 -0.99 -16.78
C PHE A 206 -2.02 -1.15 -17.19
N LEU A 207 -1.34 -0.02 -17.42
CA LEU A 207 0.04 0.05 -17.88
C LEU A 207 0.98 0.48 -16.74
N LEU A 208 2.17 -0.10 -16.73
CA LEU A 208 3.25 0.33 -15.83
C LEU A 208 3.78 1.70 -16.25
N GLU A 209 4.35 2.45 -15.31
CA GLU A 209 5.00 3.74 -15.59
C GLU A 209 6.11 3.64 -16.67
N LYS A 210 6.80 2.50 -16.75
CA LYS A 210 7.79 2.22 -17.80
C LYS A 210 7.21 1.76 -19.13
N GLU A 211 5.91 1.47 -19.18
CA GLU A 211 5.17 0.93 -20.34
C GLU A 211 4.09 1.92 -20.81
N LYS A 212 4.35 3.23 -20.67
CA LYS A 212 3.42 4.31 -21.03
C LYS A 212 2.87 4.12 -22.43
N ASP A 213 1.60 4.50 -22.61
CA ASP A 213 1.02 4.58 -23.95
C ASP A 213 1.64 5.71 -24.79
N LYS A 214 1.20 5.86 -26.04
CA LYS A 214 1.67 6.89 -26.98
C LYS A 214 1.45 8.33 -26.47
N ASP A 215 0.48 8.53 -25.58
CA ASP A 215 0.11 9.81 -24.99
C ASP A 215 0.81 10.03 -23.62
N GLY A 216 1.64 9.06 -23.20
CA GLY A 216 2.41 9.11 -21.96
C GLY A 216 1.64 8.64 -20.71
N ASN A 217 0.43 8.08 -20.87
CA ASN A 217 -0.39 7.62 -19.75
C ASN A 217 0.11 6.30 -19.18
N PHE A 218 -0.02 6.17 -17.89
CA PHE A 218 0.20 4.94 -17.13
C PHE A 218 -0.76 4.91 -15.93
N SER A 219 -0.87 3.76 -15.29
CA SER A 219 -1.83 3.57 -14.20
C SER A 219 -1.34 2.61 -13.11
N VAL A 220 -0.09 2.17 -13.18
CA VAL A 220 0.53 1.33 -12.14
C VAL A 220 1.96 1.80 -11.87
N LYS A 221 2.24 2.03 -10.58
CA LYS A 221 3.59 2.17 -10.02
C LYS A 221 3.85 1.05 -9.01
N PHE A 222 5.06 0.57 -8.93
CA PHE A 222 5.39 -0.43 -7.93
C PHE A 222 6.84 -0.32 -7.44
N GLU A 223 7.05 -0.84 -6.23
CA GLU A 223 8.36 -1.12 -5.65
C GLU A 223 8.36 -2.57 -5.15
N SER A 224 9.37 -3.34 -5.55
CA SER A 224 9.56 -4.71 -5.11
C SER A 224 10.81 -4.82 -4.28
N TYR A 225 10.73 -5.57 -3.19
CA TYR A 225 11.89 -5.95 -2.40
C TYR A 225 11.95 -7.47 -2.22
N GLY A 226 13.08 -8.03 -2.58
CA GLY A 226 13.35 -9.47 -2.54
C GLY A 226 14.32 -9.86 -3.59
#